data_f6b692af97e61bb98e6d65a69e307702
#
_entry.id   f6b692af97e61bb98e6d65a69e307702
#
_cell.length_a   1.000
_cell.length_b   1.000
_cell.length_c   1.000
_cell.angle_alpha   90.00
_cell.angle_beta   90.00
_cell.angle_gamma   90.00
#
_symmetry.space_group_name_H-M   'P 1'
#
loop_
_entity.id
_entity.type
_entity.pdbx_description
1 polymer ?
#
loop_
_entity_poly.entity_id
_entity_poly.type
_entity_poly.pdbx_seq_one_letter_code
_entity_poly.pdbx_strand_id
1 'polypeptide(L)'
;MEINKTITLVSNNYWTLYKFRFDVIKLFINKGYKVNLIAKKDDFHQKFSGEQIRKYFIPINERGMNIFSEFNTFISLYKIYKKIKTDIIFHFTIKPNIYGSIIANLLHIKSISFVTGVGHLFLKKESTLKKLIILMYKFALKNNLEVWFTNEDDKRIFERNKIISEQKTNIVPGAGVIFKDINKKKQKTNTTIFLMIARIQKAKGVVEFLNAAYEYKNNDQIQFILIGTHDDDDPDSVELNYMQKYIDNKSILYHGYKDNIDIHLASASCIIHPSYREGLSTVMVEAASFKKPIITTEVPGCIDIIPDESYGILCKPRNTSSLKRAIKKFLSLNDKQKENMVEKTYNYVKNNFDREKILTLYESTLEYI
;
A
#
# COMPACT_ATOMS: atom_id res chain seq x y z
N MET A 1 -36.76 -1.75 4.20
CA MET A 1 -36.53 -0.70 5.23
C MET A 1 -35.29 0.09 4.79
N GLU A 2 -35.40 1.41 4.70
CA GLU A 2 -34.21 2.24 4.48
C GLU A 2 -33.26 2.12 5.68
N ILE A 3 -32.02 1.70 5.43
CA ILE A 3 -30.99 1.64 6.46
C ILE A 3 -30.57 3.08 6.76
N ASN A 4 -31.07 3.67 7.85
CA ASN A 4 -30.67 5.02 8.24
C ASN A 4 -29.39 5.03 9.10
N LYS A 5 -28.40 4.23 8.71
CA LYS A 5 -27.11 4.06 9.37
C LYS A 5 -26.00 4.70 8.55
N THR A 6 -25.00 5.20 9.22
CA THR A 6 -23.90 5.95 8.60
C THR A 6 -22.55 5.37 8.97
N ILE A 7 -21.72 5.13 7.98
CA ILE A 7 -20.34 4.65 8.11
C ILE A 7 -19.38 5.78 7.74
N THR A 8 -18.34 5.98 8.52
CA THR A 8 -17.33 7.03 8.25
C THR A 8 -15.97 6.38 7.95
N LEU A 9 -15.31 6.83 6.89
CA LEU A 9 -13.95 6.41 6.55
C LEU A 9 -13.03 7.64 6.64
N VAL A 10 -11.92 7.51 7.37
CA VAL A 10 -10.97 8.59 7.64
C VAL A 10 -9.57 8.18 7.18
N SER A 11 -8.97 8.99 6.31
CA SER A 11 -7.62 8.76 5.79
C SER A 11 -6.83 10.06 5.68
N ASN A 12 -5.54 9.97 5.32
CA ASN A 12 -4.70 11.15 5.13
C ASN A 12 -5.20 12.04 3.98
N ASN A 13 -5.57 11.46 2.84
CA ASN A 13 -6.01 12.17 1.64
C ASN A 13 -7.07 11.38 0.87
N TYR A 14 -7.78 12.03 -0.06
CA TYR A 14 -8.81 11.38 -0.88
C TYR A 14 -8.23 10.43 -1.92
N TRP A 15 -7.00 10.64 -2.37
CA TRP A 15 -6.29 9.70 -3.22
C TRP A 15 -6.20 8.30 -2.58
N THR A 16 -5.85 8.23 -1.30
CA THR A 16 -5.77 6.96 -0.54
C THR A 16 -7.14 6.26 -0.46
N LEU A 17 -8.21 7.03 -0.19
CA LEU A 17 -9.57 6.49 -0.18
C LEU A 17 -9.97 5.97 -1.56
N TYR A 18 -9.65 6.69 -2.63
CA TYR A 18 -9.98 6.31 -3.98
C TYR A 18 -9.21 5.06 -4.44
N LYS A 19 -7.89 5.04 -4.25
CA LYS A 19 -7.06 3.93 -4.74
C LYS A 19 -7.25 2.62 -3.94
N PHE A 20 -7.53 2.71 -2.66
CA PHE A 20 -7.52 1.54 -1.78
C PHE A 20 -8.85 1.21 -1.10
N ARG A 21 -9.82 2.11 -1.11
CA ARG A 21 -11.10 1.93 -0.38
C ARG A 21 -12.34 2.18 -1.23
N PHE A 22 -12.17 2.46 -2.51
CA PHE A 22 -13.28 2.79 -3.40
C PHE A 22 -14.33 1.68 -3.45
N ASP A 23 -13.90 0.42 -3.57
CA ASP A 23 -14.83 -0.71 -3.63
C ASP A 23 -15.48 -1.00 -2.26
N VAL A 24 -14.77 -0.75 -1.16
CA VAL A 24 -15.34 -0.79 0.20
C VAL A 24 -16.44 0.27 0.36
N ILE A 25 -16.19 1.49 -0.12
CA ILE A 25 -17.17 2.58 -0.11
C ILE A 25 -18.40 2.19 -0.94
N LYS A 26 -18.19 1.63 -2.13
CA LYS A 26 -19.29 1.10 -2.98
C LYS A 26 -20.06 -0.02 -2.30
N LEU A 27 -19.38 -0.96 -1.63
CA LEU A 27 -20.01 -2.04 -0.87
C LEU A 27 -21.01 -1.46 0.16
N PHE A 28 -20.57 -0.50 0.97
CA PHE A 28 -21.42 0.10 1.98
C PHE A 28 -22.61 0.84 1.39
N ILE A 29 -22.41 1.59 0.29
CA ILE A 29 -23.48 2.28 -0.44
C ILE A 29 -24.49 1.28 -1.01
N ASN A 30 -24.01 0.22 -1.66
CA ASN A 30 -24.88 -0.82 -2.24
C ASN A 30 -25.70 -1.58 -1.18
N LYS A 31 -25.19 -1.64 0.05
CA LYS A 31 -25.91 -2.17 1.22
C LYS A 31 -26.86 -1.15 1.86
N GLY A 32 -26.99 0.05 1.29
CA GLY A 32 -27.95 1.07 1.76
C GLY A 32 -27.42 2.03 2.83
N TYR A 33 -26.13 1.97 3.18
CA TYR A 33 -25.53 2.86 4.18
C TYR A 33 -25.20 4.23 3.61
N LYS A 34 -25.32 5.27 4.43
CA LYS A 34 -24.73 6.59 4.16
C LYS A 34 -23.25 6.54 4.50
N VAL A 35 -22.41 7.17 3.69
CA VAL A 35 -20.96 7.15 3.86
C VAL A 35 -20.40 8.56 4.00
N ASN A 36 -19.70 8.80 5.11
CA ASN A 36 -18.92 10.01 5.31
C ASN A 36 -17.44 9.70 4.96
N LEU A 37 -16.82 10.59 4.22
CA LEU A 37 -15.40 10.54 3.86
C LEU A 37 -14.70 11.74 4.48
N ILE A 38 -13.67 11.51 5.28
CA ILE A 38 -12.89 12.54 5.96
C ILE A 38 -11.42 12.40 5.58
N ALA A 39 -10.86 13.41 4.92
CA ALA A 39 -9.45 13.42 4.51
C ALA A 39 -8.98 14.83 4.13
N LYS A 40 -7.67 15.00 3.87
CA LYS A 40 -7.14 16.20 3.23
C LYS A 40 -7.71 16.33 1.82
N LYS A 41 -8.10 17.55 1.45
CA LYS A 41 -8.58 17.85 0.11
C LYS A 41 -7.46 17.67 -0.92
N ASP A 42 -7.73 16.90 -1.96
CA ASP A 42 -6.93 16.72 -3.17
C ASP A 42 -7.87 16.52 -4.37
N ASP A 43 -7.35 16.40 -5.59
CA ASP A 43 -8.18 16.29 -6.81
C ASP A 43 -9.09 15.05 -6.82
N PHE A 44 -8.72 14.00 -6.09
CA PHE A 44 -9.49 12.77 -6.03
C PHE A 44 -10.80 12.89 -5.24
N HIS A 45 -11.00 13.96 -4.46
CA HIS A 45 -12.29 14.18 -3.79
C HIS A 45 -13.46 14.33 -4.80
N GLN A 46 -13.17 14.73 -6.04
CA GLN A 46 -14.17 14.86 -7.12
C GLN A 46 -14.62 13.50 -7.67
N LYS A 47 -13.83 12.43 -7.47
CA LYS A 47 -14.17 11.07 -7.89
C LYS A 47 -15.27 10.44 -7.04
N PHE A 48 -15.64 11.06 -5.93
CA PHE A 48 -16.70 10.62 -5.04
C PHE A 48 -17.93 11.53 -5.23
N SER A 49 -19.00 10.96 -5.78
CA SER A 49 -20.27 11.63 -6.03
C SER A 49 -21.43 10.72 -5.65
N GLY A 50 -22.57 11.29 -5.35
CA GLY A 50 -23.81 10.59 -4.98
C GLY A 50 -24.40 11.13 -3.67
N GLU A 51 -25.73 11.02 -3.53
CA GLU A 51 -26.49 11.54 -2.39
C GLU A 51 -26.14 10.85 -1.06
N GLN A 52 -25.68 9.60 -1.12
CA GLN A 52 -25.25 8.82 0.04
C GLN A 52 -23.86 9.18 0.56
N ILE A 53 -23.07 9.99 -0.19
CA ILE A 53 -21.71 10.34 0.17
C ILE A 53 -21.64 11.78 0.68
N ARG A 54 -21.07 11.96 1.88
CA ARG A 54 -20.73 13.28 2.42
C ARG A 54 -19.21 13.39 2.58
N LYS A 55 -18.65 14.50 2.12
CA LYS A 55 -17.20 14.77 2.14
C LYS A 55 -16.87 15.85 3.17
N TYR A 56 -15.86 15.58 3.99
CA TYR A 56 -15.34 16.51 5.00
C TYR A 56 -13.83 16.65 4.80
N PHE A 57 -13.32 17.86 4.98
CA PHE A 57 -11.93 18.18 4.75
C PHE A 57 -11.22 18.54 6.06
N ILE A 58 -10.02 17.98 6.25
CA ILE A 58 -9.17 18.23 7.41
C ILE A 58 -7.79 18.71 6.97
N PRO A 59 -7.14 19.58 7.74
CA PRO A 59 -5.82 20.11 7.41
C PRO A 59 -4.71 19.14 7.89
N ILE A 60 -4.73 17.90 7.45
CA ILE A 60 -3.72 16.92 7.85
C ILE A 60 -2.43 17.10 7.05
N ASN A 61 -1.30 17.21 7.74
CA ASN A 61 0.02 17.13 7.13
C ASN A 61 0.50 15.68 7.19
N GLU A 62 0.69 15.04 6.04
CA GLU A 62 0.98 13.61 5.96
C GLU A 62 2.38 13.24 6.48
N ARG A 63 3.33 14.16 6.43
CA ARG A 63 4.76 13.93 6.70
C ARG A 63 5.32 14.75 7.87
N GLY A 64 4.76 15.90 8.11
CA GLY A 64 5.23 16.82 9.16
C GLY A 64 4.80 16.40 10.55
N MET A 65 5.53 16.91 11.57
CA MET A 65 5.21 16.77 12.99
C MET A 65 5.26 18.12 13.69
N ASN A 66 4.77 19.16 13.02
CA ASN A 66 4.64 20.48 13.61
C ASN A 66 3.47 20.46 14.61
N ILE A 67 3.73 20.74 15.88
CA ILE A 67 2.76 20.65 16.98
C ILE A 67 1.49 21.47 16.70
N PHE A 68 1.61 22.68 16.13
CA PHE A 68 0.46 23.51 15.80
C PHE A 68 -0.40 22.89 14.68
N SER A 69 0.23 22.31 13.67
CA SER A 69 -0.46 21.59 12.59
C SER A 69 -1.17 20.35 13.11
N GLU A 70 -0.52 19.59 14.01
CA GLU A 70 -1.11 18.40 14.62
C GLU A 70 -2.30 18.74 15.51
N PHE A 71 -2.19 19.80 16.30
CA PHE A 71 -3.28 20.30 17.13
C PHE A 71 -4.47 20.77 16.28
N ASN A 72 -4.21 21.49 15.19
CA ASN A 72 -5.27 21.93 14.27
C ASN A 72 -5.97 20.73 13.60
N THR A 73 -5.21 19.69 13.20
CA THR A 73 -5.76 18.44 12.68
C THR A 73 -6.67 17.77 13.71
N PHE A 74 -6.21 17.66 14.97
CA PHE A 74 -6.97 17.06 16.06
C PHE A 74 -8.28 17.80 16.32
N ILE A 75 -8.24 19.13 16.47
CA ILE A 75 -9.42 19.95 16.70
C ILE A 75 -10.41 19.90 15.52
N SER A 76 -9.90 19.88 14.29
CA SER A 76 -10.73 19.76 13.10
C SER A 76 -11.47 18.42 13.05
N LEU A 77 -10.78 17.31 13.34
CA LEU A 77 -11.39 15.99 13.48
C LEU A 77 -12.45 15.97 14.59
N TYR A 78 -12.13 16.52 15.78
CA TYR A 78 -13.05 16.58 16.90
C TYR A 78 -14.35 17.32 16.53
N LYS A 79 -14.24 18.51 15.92
CA LYS A 79 -15.39 19.30 15.47
C LYS A 79 -16.26 18.53 14.46
N ILE A 80 -15.62 17.82 13.52
CA ILE A 80 -16.34 17.01 12.52
C ILE A 80 -17.05 15.84 13.23
N TYR A 81 -16.35 15.05 14.05
CA TYR A 81 -16.93 13.87 14.72
C TYR A 81 -18.10 14.26 15.63
N LYS A 82 -17.99 15.38 16.33
CA LYS A 82 -19.11 15.90 17.16
C LYS A 82 -20.33 16.32 16.33
N LYS A 83 -20.11 16.76 15.09
CA LYS A 83 -21.18 17.22 14.18
C LYS A 83 -21.85 16.10 13.42
N ILE A 84 -21.07 15.09 13.00
CA ILE A 84 -21.59 13.97 12.22
C ILE A 84 -22.26 12.96 13.14
N LYS A 85 -23.39 12.41 12.67
CA LYS A 85 -23.97 11.20 13.25
C LYS A 85 -23.39 10.02 12.50
N THR A 86 -22.63 9.16 13.17
CA THR A 86 -22.02 7.98 12.57
C THR A 86 -22.11 6.81 13.52
N ASP A 87 -22.37 5.63 12.99
CA ASP A 87 -22.53 4.39 13.76
C ASP A 87 -21.19 3.69 13.96
N ILE A 88 -20.29 3.78 12.96
CA ILE A 88 -18.92 3.23 13.04
C ILE A 88 -17.95 4.08 12.21
N ILE A 89 -16.70 4.14 12.67
CA ILE A 89 -15.61 4.84 11.97
C ILE A 89 -14.47 3.87 11.64
N PHE A 90 -14.02 3.89 10.40
CA PHE A 90 -12.79 3.24 9.97
C PHE A 90 -11.67 4.26 9.85
N HIS A 91 -10.58 4.03 10.56
CA HIS A 91 -9.37 4.85 10.49
C HIS A 91 -8.31 4.16 9.66
N PHE A 92 -7.72 4.88 8.69
CA PHE A 92 -6.62 4.40 7.86
C PHE A 92 -5.42 5.32 8.00
N THR A 93 -4.22 4.76 8.00
CA THR A 93 -2.96 5.48 8.18
C THR A 93 -2.70 5.94 9.62
N ILE A 94 -1.44 6.36 9.90
CA ILE A 94 -0.95 6.58 11.27
C ILE A 94 -1.73 7.65 12.03
N LYS A 95 -1.90 8.84 11.44
CA LYS A 95 -2.53 9.97 12.13
C LYS A 95 -4.03 9.78 12.38
N PRO A 96 -4.83 9.34 11.39
CA PRO A 96 -6.21 8.92 11.64
C PRO A 96 -6.33 7.80 12.68
N ASN A 97 -5.46 6.78 12.64
CA ASN A 97 -5.46 5.71 13.64
C ASN A 97 -5.22 6.24 15.06
N ILE A 98 -4.37 7.23 15.24
CA ILE A 98 -4.08 7.81 16.57
C ILE A 98 -5.15 8.85 16.94
N TYR A 99 -5.24 9.94 16.19
CA TYR A 99 -6.09 11.07 16.56
C TYR A 99 -7.57 10.74 16.44
N GLY A 100 -7.94 10.06 15.34
CA GLY A 100 -9.31 9.64 15.11
C GLY A 100 -9.81 8.68 16.18
N SER A 101 -9.01 7.68 16.57
CA SER A 101 -9.41 6.73 17.61
C SER A 101 -9.48 7.38 18.99
N ILE A 102 -8.58 8.30 19.34
CA ILE A 102 -8.67 9.06 20.59
C ILE A 102 -9.99 9.84 20.64
N ILE A 103 -10.34 10.52 19.57
CA ILE A 103 -11.58 11.31 19.50
C ILE A 103 -12.81 10.40 19.49
N ALA A 104 -12.78 9.28 18.76
CA ALA A 104 -13.85 8.31 18.76
C ALA A 104 -14.12 7.76 20.17
N ASN A 105 -13.04 7.44 20.91
CA ASN A 105 -13.11 7.01 22.31
C ASN A 105 -13.74 8.08 23.21
N LEU A 106 -13.33 9.34 23.07
CA LEU A 106 -13.89 10.48 23.84
C LEU A 106 -15.38 10.72 23.56
N LEU A 107 -15.81 10.45 22.34
CA LEU A 107 -17.20 10.66 21.90
C LEU A 107 -18.04 9.36 21.95
N HIS A 108 -17.48 8.26 22.47
CA HIS A 108 -18.12 6.93 22.54
C HIS A 108 -18.60 6.40 21.18
N ILE A 109 -17.85 6.70 20.11
CA ILE A 109 -18.15 6.22 18.75
C ILE A 109 -17.38 4.91 18.50
N LYS A 110 -18.06 3.88 18.01
CA LYS A 110 -17.44 2.63 17.61
C LYS A 110 -16.41 2.85 16.52
N SER A 111 -15.23 2.24 16.63
CA SER A 111 -14.18 2.44 15.63
C SER A 111 -13.34 1.19 15.38
N ILE A 112 -12.82 1.11 14.16
CA ILE A 112 -11.87 0.09 13.69
C ILE A 112 -10.67 0.84 13.12
N SER A 113 -9.47 0.46 13.55
CA SER A 113 -8.22 1.02 13.03
C SER A 113 -7.50 0.05 12.12
N PHE A 114 -7.15 0.51 10.91
CA PHE A 114 -6.38 -0.28 9.97
C PHE A 114 -4.95 0.24 9.86
N VAL A 115 -4.01 -0.52 10.41
CA VAL A 115 -2.56 -0.25 10.33
C VAL A 115 -2.05 -0.77 8.99
N THR A 116 -1.90 0.14 8.03
CA THR A 116 -1.45 -0.18 6.65
C THR A 116 0.06 -0.25 6.49
N GLY A 117 0.78 -0.29 7.60
CA GLY A 117 2.23 -0.35 7.74
C GLY A 117 2.66 0.43 8.98
N VAL A 118 3.64 -0.10 9.72
CA VAL A 118 4.13 0.54 10.96
C VAL A 118 4.95 1.81 10.72
N GLY A 119 5.35 2.07 9.48
CA GLY A 119 6.17 3.23 9.13
C GLY A 119 7.63 3.12 9.58
N HIS A 120 8.45 4.04 9.07
CA HIS A 120 9.91 4.03 9.33
C HIS A 120 10.28 4.22 10.80
N LEU A 121 9.44 4.86 11.61
CA LEU A 121 9.74 5.17 13.01
C LEU A 121 9.87 3.92 13.88
N PHE A 122 9.06 2.89 13.63
CA PHE A 122 9.15 1.63 14.35
C PHE A 122 10.40 0.81 14.00
N LEU A 123 11.03 1.11 12.86
CA LEU A 123 12.22 0.41 12.36
C LEU A 123 13.53 1.05 12.83
N LYS A 124 13.47 2.30 13.30
CA LYS A 124 14.64 2.99 13.86
C LYS A 124 14.97 2.44 15.25
N LYS A 125 16.25 2.60 15.65
CA LYS A 125 16.69 2.34 17.04
C LYS A 125 15.79 3.10 18.02
N GLU A 126 15.76 2.67 19.26
CA GLU A 126 14.98 3.30 20.32
C GLU A 126 15.24 4.82 20.38
N SER A 127 14.13 5.57 20.32
CA SER A 127 14.14 7.03 20.42
C SER A 127 12.96 7.50 21.28
N THR A 128 13.09 8.67 21.88
CA THR A 128 12.01 9.29 22.67
C THR A 128 10.73 9.43 21.84
N LEU A 129 10.87 9.80 20.56
CA LEU A 129 9.76 9.91 19.63
C LEU A 129 9.05 8.57 19.39
N LYS A 130 9.80 7.48 19.21
CA LYS A 130 9.23 6.14 19.06
C LYS A 130 8.43 5.75 20.31
N LYS A 131 8.98 5.99 21.51
CA LYS A 131 8.28 5.72 22.77
C LYS A 131 6.98 6.53 22.89
N LEU A 132 7.01 7.81 22.50
CA LEU A 132 5.83 8.65 22.51
C LEU A 132 4.74 8.12 21.57
N ILE A 133 5.10 7.75 20.35
CA ILE A 133 4.15 7.19 19.36
C ILE A 133 3.58 5.86 19.85
N ILE A 134 4.38 4.99 20.47
CA ILE A 134 3.89 3.75 21.09
C ILE A 134 2.86 4.07 22.17
N LEU A 135 3.14 5.03 23.04
CA LEU A 135 2.21 5.44 24.11
C LEU A 135 0.91 6.01 23.52
N MET A 136 1.02 6.86 22.49
CA MET A 136 -0.17 7.39 21.79
C MET A 136 -1.02 6.29 21.17
N TYR A 137 -0.41 5.31 20.51
CA TYR A 137 -1.13 4.16 19.97
C TYR A 137 -1.80 3.32 21.07
N LYS A 138 -1.13 3.05 22.19
CA LYS A 138 -1.72 2.33 23.34
C LYS A 138 -3.01 3.00 23.81
N PHE A 139 -2.96 4.32 23.96
CA PHE A 139 -4.11 5.08 24.41
C PHE A 139 -5.21 5.15 23.34
N ALA A 140 -4.82 5.36 22.08
CA ALA A 140 -5.73 5.49 20.95
C ALA A 140 -6.54 4.20 20.70
N LEU A 141 -5.86 3.06 20.66
CA LEU A 141 -6.46 1.80 20.23
C LEU A 141 -7.18 1.04 21.36
N LYS A 142 -7.08 1.49 22.60
CA LYS A 142 -7.59 0.77 23.77
C LYS A 142 -9.05 0.32 23.66
N ASN A 143 -9.91 1.16 23.10
CA ASN A 143 -11.34 0.91 23.00
C ASN A 143 -11.84 0.65 21.56
N ASN A 144 -10.92 0.42 20.62
CA ASN A 144 -11.31 0.05 19.28
C ASN A 144 -11.96 -1.33 19.27
N LEU A 145 -13.00 -1.50 18.46
CA LEU A 145 -13.64 -2.81 18.28
C LEU A 145 -12.67 -3.82 17.71
N GLU A 146 -11.92 -3.38 16.70
CA GLU A 146 -10.89 -4.19 16.05
C GLU A 146 -9.69 -3.33 15.65
N VAL A 147 -8.53 -3.98 15.56
CA VAL A 147 -7.31 -3.42 14.98
C VAL A 147 -6.83 -4.33 13.86
N TRP A 148 -6.84 -3.81 12.64
CA TRP A 148 -6.47 -4.55 11.44
C TRP A 148 -5.04 -4.25 11.02
N PHE A 149 -4.36 -5.25 10.48
CA PHE A 149 -3.00 -5.15 9.97
C PHE A 149 -2.92 -5.69 8.55
N THR A 150 -1.96 -5.22 7.78
CA THR A 150 -1.72 -5.75 6.42
C THR A 150 -0.90 -7.03 6.41
N ASN A 151 -0.13 -7.29 7.48
CA ASN A 151 0.74 -8.46 7.62
C ASN A 151 0.96 -8.82 9.09
N GLU A 152 1.39 -10.06 9.33
CA GLU A 152 1.66 -10.59 10.68
C GLU A 152 2.84 -9.91 11.38
N ASP A 153 3.86 -9.46 10.64
CA ASP A 153 5.03 -8.81 11.25
C ASP A 153 4.67 -7.48 11.90
N ASP A 154 3.83 -6.68 11.24
CA ASP A 154 3.36 -5.40 11.78
C ASP A 154 2.48 -5.64 13.03
N LYS A 155 1.62 -6.67 13.01
CA LYS A 155 0.84 -7.09 14.18
C LYS A 155 1.77 -7.48 15.34
N ARG A 156 2.75 -8.34 15.10
CA ARG A 156 3.75 -8.76 16.12
C ARG A 156 4.52 -7.58 16.70
N ILE A 157 4.83 -6.54 15.92
CA ILE A 157 5.45 -5.31 16.43
C ILE A 157 4.54 -4.63 17.44
N PHE A 158 3.22 -4.54 17.16
CA PHE A 158 2.26 -3.95 18.09
C PHE A 158 2.09 -4.78 19.36
N GLU A 159 2.05 -6.11 19.26
CA GLU A 159 1.98 -7.04 20.39
C GLU A 159 3.23 -6.93 21.28
N ARG A 160 4.44 -7.00 20.69
CA ARG A 160 5.72 -6.89 21.43
C ARG A 160 5.85 -5.55 22.17
N ASN A 161 5.32 -4.47 21.61
CA ASN A 161 5.30 -3.16 22.25
C ASN A 161 4.10 -2.99 23.20
N LYS A 162 3.28 -4.03 23.40
CA LYS A 162 2.08 -4.01 24.25
C LYS A 162 1.12 -2.86 23.86
N ILE A 163 0.98 -2.59 22.56
CA ILE A 163 0.06 -1.58 22.02
C ILE A 163 -1.35 -2.15 21.99
N ILE A 164 -1.48 -3.41 21.62
CA ILE A 164 -2.74 -4.18 21.59
C ILE A 164 -2.61 -5.35 22.56
N SER A 165 -3.71 -5.75 23.19
CA SER A 165 -3.76 -6.89 24.12
C SER A 165 -4.99 -7.76 23.90
N GLU A 166 -6.18 -7.22 24.13
CA GLU A 166 -7.44 -7.96 24.13
C GLU A 166 -8.32 -7.62 22.92
N GLN A 167 -7.91 -6.64 22.12
CA GLN A 167 -8.68 -6.25 20.94
C GLN A 167 -8.71 -7.38 19.91
N LYS A 168 -9.86 -7.57 19.27
CA LYS A 168 -9.95 -8.42 18.10
C LYS A 168 -9.05 -7.89 16.99
N THR A 169 -8.20 -8.74 16.45
CA THR A 169 -7.27 -8.38 15.39
C THR A 169 -7.52 -9.22 14.14
N ASN A 170 -7.42 -8.58 12.97
CA ASN A 170 -7.51 -9.26 11.68
C ASN A 170 -6.31 -8.90 10.81
N ILE A 171 -5.83 -9.88 10.03
CA ILE A 171 -4.94 -9.62 8.91
C ILE A 171 -5.80 -9.39 7.68
N VAL A 172 -5.76 -8.16 7.18
CA VAL A 172 -6.48 -7.74 5.98
C VAL A 172 -5.45 -7.34 4.94
N PRO A 173 -5.18 -8.18 3.93
CA PRO A 173 -4.07 -7.98 3.01
C PRO A 173 -4.37 -6.84 2.00
N GLY A 174 -4.29 -5.62 2.50
CA GLY A 174 -4.40 -4.39 1.71
C GLY A 174 -5.80 -4.13 1.15
N ALA A 175 -5.86 -3.78 -0.14
CA ALA A 175 -7.10 -3.55 -0.87
C ALA A 175 -7.56 -4.77 -1.68
N GLY A 176 -6.71 -5.80 -1.75
CA GLY A 176 -6.90 -6.92 -2.66
C GLY A 176 -6.76 -6.53 -4.14
N VAL A 177 -6.90 -7.48 -5.02
CA VAL A 177 -6.83 -7.28 -6.47
C VAL A 177 -8.04 -7.92 -7.16
N ILE A 178 -8.50 -7.29 -8.23
CA ILE A 178 -9.50 -7.86 -9.14
C ILE A 178 -8.76 -8.68 -10.19
N PHE A 179 -9.08 -9.97 -10.27
CA PHE A 179 -8.53 -10.85 -11.31
C PHE A 179 -9.29 -10.60 -12.62
N LYS A 180 -8.58 -10.05 -13.59
CA LYS A 180 -9.11 -9.78 -14.93
C LYS A 180 -8.76 -10.95 -15.84
N ASP A 181 -9.68 -11.34 -16.73
CA ASP A 181 -9.34 -12.27 -17.80
C ASP A 181 -8.34 -11.63 -18.77
N ILE A 182 -7.08 -12.06 -18.65
CA ILE A 182 -5.98 -11.55 -19.47
C ILE A 182 -5.92 -12.36 -20.76
N ASN A 183 -6.98 -12.28 -21.58
CA ASN A 183 -7.01 -12.90 -22.90
C ASN A 183 -6.23 -12.11 -23.97
N LYS A 184 -5.20 -11.36 -23.60
CA LYS A 184 -4.35 -10.68 -24.59
C LYS A 184 -3.24 -11.62 -25.01
N LYS A 185 -3.27 -12.03 -26.31
CA LYS A 185 -2.15 -12.72 -26.98
C LYS A 185 -0.83 -12.09 -26.55
N LYS A 186 0.06 -12.87 -25.97
CA LYS A 186 1.45 -12.48 -25.73
C LYS A 186 1.99 -11.96 -27.08
N GLN A 187 2.15 -10.66 -27.22
CA GLN A 187 3.01 -10.16 -28.30
C GLN A 187 4.41 -10.69 -27.98
N LYS A 188 4.90 -11.60 -28.78
CA LYS A 188 6.29 -12.05 -28.72
C LYS A 188 7.17 -10.87 -29.09
N THR A 189 7.60 -10.11 -28.10
CA THR A 189 8.69 -9.15 -28.26
C THR A 189 10.00 -9.88 -28.02
N ASN A 190 10.99 -9.64 -28.85
CA ASN A 190 12.35 -10.17 -28.63
C ASN A 190 13.06 -9.48 -27.47
N THR A 191 12.45 -8.48 -26.87
CA THR A 191 13.02 -7.66 -25.78
C THR A 191 12.48 -8.11 -24.44
N THR A 192 13.37 -8.38 -23.50
CA THR A 192 13.02 -8.64 -22.09
C THR A 192 12.84 -7.32 -21.36
N ILE A 193 11.62 -7.05 -20.88
CA ILE A 193 11.27 -5.81 -20.18
C ILE A 193 11.22 -6.08 -18.67
N PHE A 194 12.14 -5.46 -17.93
CA PHE A 194 12.10 -5.37 -16.47
C PHE A 194 11.36 -4.10 -16.06
N LEU A 195 10.27 -4.23 -15.33
CA LEU A 195 9.43 -3.11 -14.92
C LEU A 195 9.49 -2.92 -13.41
N MET A 196 9.76 -1.69 -12.98
CA MET A 196 9.57 -1.25 -11.60
C MET A 196 8.48 -0.17 -11.54
N ILE A 197 7.53 -0.35 -10.62
CA ILE A 197 6.47 0.62 -10.34
C ILE A 197 6.52 0.95 -8.86
N ALA A 198 6.94 2.17 -8.52
CA ALA A 198 7.05 2.63 -7.13
C ALA A 198 7.20 4.15 -7.07
N ARG A 199 6.90 4.76 -5.92
CA ARG A 199 7.38 6.13 -5.64
C ARG A 199 8.91 6.17 -5.76
N ILE A 200 9.46 7.25 -6.28
CA ILE A 200 10.89 7.39 -6.54
C ILE A 200 11.62 7.66 -5.21
N GLN A 201 11.72 6.62 -4.38
CA GLN A 201 12.28 6.66 -3.03
C GLN A 201 13.40 5.64 -2.86
N LYS A 202 14.38 5.96 -2.00
CA LYS A 202 15.46 5.04 -1.62
C LYS A 202 14.91 3.78 -0.95
N ALA A 203 13.93 3.94 -0.05
CA ALA A 203 13.28 2.82 0.63
C ALA A 203 12.55 1.86 -0.31
N LYS A 204 12.20 2.29 -1.52
CA LYS A 204 11.63 1.41 -2.55
C LYS A 204 12.68 0.65 -3.37
N GLY A 205 13.97 0.90 -3.11
CA GLY A 205 15.06 0.24 -3.81
C GLY A 205 15.31 0.78 -5.22
N VAL A 206 14.89 2.02 -5.48
CA VAL A 206 15.11 2.68 -6.78
C VAL A 206 16.60 2.76 -7.09
N VAL A 207 17.45 3.04 -6.11
CA VAL A 207 18.90 3.11 -6.29
C VAL A 207 19.48 1.76 -6.75
N GLU A 208 19.04 0.66 -6.13
CA GLU A 208 19.45 -0.70 -6.51
C GLU A 208 18.99 -1.05 -7.93
N PHE A 209 17.74 -0.66 -8.27
CA PHE A 209 17.20 -0.87 -9.62
C PHE A 209 18.01 -0.13 -10.68
N LEU A 210 18.31 1.17 -10.47
CA LEU A 210 19.11 1.99 -11.38
C LEU A 210 20.53 1.40 -11.58
N ASN A 211 21.20 1.04 -10.48
CA ASN A 211 22.54 0.45 -10.53
C ASN A 211 22.55 -0.95 -11.17
N ALA A 212 21.47 -1.71 -11.06
CA ALA A 212 21.36 -3.00 -11.74
C ALA A 212 21.09 -2.80 -13.23
N ALA A 213 20.23 -1.87 -13.61
CA ALA A 213 19.93 -1.55 -15.00
C ALA A 213 21.16 -1.08 -15.78
N TYR A 214 22.06 -0.33 -15.14
CA TYR A 214 23.28 0.16 -15.78
C TYR A 214 24.18 -0.95 -16.37
N GLU A 215 24.13 -2.16 -15.82
CA GLU A 215 24.90 -3.31 -16.32
C GLU A 215 24.43 -3.75 -17.72
N TYR A 216 23.19 -3.45 -18.08
CA TYR A 216 22.54 -3.86 -19.32
C TYR A 216 22.38 -2.73 -20.34
N LYS A 217 22.94 -1.55 -20.10
CA LYS A 217 22.75 -0.33 -20.94
C LYS A 217 23.10 -0.49 -22.42
N ASN A 218 23.99 -1.44 -22.74
CA ASN A 218 24.44 -1.71 -24.11
C ASN A 218 23.80 -3.00 -24.69
N ASN A 219 22.73 -3.52 -24.06
CA ASN A 219 22.05 -4.72 -24.52
C ASN A 219 20.64 -4.37 -25.02
N ASP A 220 20.46 -4.25 -26.30
CA ASP A 220 19.21 -3.87 -26.95
C ASP A 220 18.06 -4.90 -26.75
N GLN A 221 18.39 -6.10 -26.28
CA GLN A 221 17.38 -7.13 -25.96
C GLN A 221 16.87 -7.03 -24.52
N ILE A 222 17.39 -6.12 -23.71
CA ILE A 222 16.98 -5.93 -22.31
C ILE A 222 16.65 -4.47 -22.06
N GLN A 223 15.45 -4.22 -21.54
CA GLN A 223 14.97 -2.87 -21.23
C GLN A 223 14.53 -2.79 -19.79
N PHE A 224 14.90 -1.71 -19.11
CA PHE A 224 14.43 -1.38 -17.76
C PHE A 224 13.50 -0.18 -17.82
N ILE A 225 12.29 -0.33 -17.29
CA ILE A 225 11.27 0.71 -17.23
C ILE A 225 10.97 1.05 -15.78
N LEU A 226 11.01 2.33 -15.44
CA LEU A 226 10.65 2.86 -14.13
C LEU A 226 9.39 3.73 -14.25
N ILE A 227 8.37 3.41 -13.44
CA ILE A 227 7.12 4.18 -13.36
C ILE A 227 6.92 4.62 -11.91
N GLY A 228 6.61 5.90 -11.71
CA GLY A 228 6.29 6.42 -10.39
C GLY A 228 6.40 7.92 -10.27
N THR A 229 5.86 8.43 -9.17
CA THR A 229 5.95 9.86 -8.84
C THR A 229 7.28 10.15 -8.17
N HIS A 230 7.96 11.17 -8.66
CA HIS A 230 9.03 11.84 -7.95
C HIS A 230 8.43 12.97 -7.09
N ASP A 231 9.02 13.21 -5.93
CA ASP A 231 8.57 14.24 -4.99
C ASP A 231 9.81 14.86 -4.33
N ASP A 232 10.10 16.10 -4.69
CA ASP A 232 11.26 16.85 -4.19
C ASP A 232 11.19 17.13 -2.69
N ASP A 233 9.99 17.22 -2.12
CA ASP A 233 9.77 17.47 -0.69
C ASP A 233 9.91 16.20 0.16
N ASP A 234 10.10 15.02 -0.46
CA ASP A 234 10.28 13.77 0.26
C ASP A 234 11.75 13.53 0.62
N PRO A 235 12.11 13.51 1.92
CA PRO A 235 13.51 13.30 2.32
C PRO A 235 14.08 11.93 1.94
N ASP A 236 13.23 10.97 1.60
CA ASP A 236 13.62 9.64 1.10
C ASP A 236 13.67 9.58 -0.43
N SER A 237 13.35 10.68 -1.11
CA SER A 237 13.36 10.75 -2.58
C SER A 237 14.76 10.51 -3.12
N VAL A 238 14.83 9.87 -4.29
CA VAL A 238 16.08 9.78 -5.07
C VAL A 238 16.18 11.04 -5.92
N GLU A 239 17.28 11.78 -5.78
CA GLU A 239 17.49 13.04 -6.49
C GLU A 239 17.35 12.88 -8.01
N LEU A 240 16.65 13.79 -8.66
CA LEU A 240 16.45 13.76 -10.11
C LEU A 240 17.79 13.77 -10.86
N ASN A 241 18.76 14.58 -10.43
CA ASN A 241 20.09 14.63 -11.03
C ASN A 241 20.83 13.28 -10.94
N TYR A 242 20.62 12.54 -9.84
CA TYR A 242 21.17 11.18 -9.72
C TYR A 242 20.50 10.23 -10.72
N MET A 243 19.21 10.34 -10.93
CA MET A 243 18.47 9.49 -11.84
C MET A 243 18.71 9.85 -13.30
N GLN A 244 18.92 11.16 -13.60
CA GLN A 244 19.09 11.68 -14.96
C GLN A 244 20.24 10.99 -15.70
N LYS A 245 21.34 10.70 -15.04
CA LYS A 245 22.48 9.99 -15.68
C LYS A 245 22.12 8.59 -16.21
N TYR A 246 21.14 7.91 -15.60
CA TYR A 246 20.68 6.59 -16.05
C TYR A 246 19.65 6.69 -17.18
N ILE A 247 18.97 7.82 -17.28
CA ILE A 247 18.07 8.16 -18.39
C ILE A 247 18.90 8.54 -19.61
N ASP A 248 19.88 9.44 -19.45
CA ASP A 248 20.72 9.95 -20.54
C ASP A 248 21.55 8.85 -21.20
N ASN A 249 22.08 7.93 -20.39
CA ASN A 249 22.85 6.79 -20.91
C ASN A 249 21.95 5.59 -21.31
N LYS A 250 20.64 5.77 -21.35
CA LYS A 250 19.64 4.77 -21.75
C LYS A 250 19.61 3.49 -20.92
N SER A 251 20.14 3.53 -19.68
CA SER A 251 20.03 2.39 -18.75
C SER A 251 18.58 2.12 -18.36
N ILE A 252 17.76 3.16 -18.27
CA ILE A 252 16.34 3.07 -17.97
C ILE A 252 15.50 3.97 -18.88
N LEU A 253 14.21 3.61 -19.01
CA LEU A 253 13.14 4.50 -19.46
C LEU A 253 12.30 4.92 -18.24
N TYR A 254 12.26 6.21 -17.96
CA TYR A 254 11.42 6.76 -16.90
C TYR A 254 10.14 7.34 -17.49
N HIS A 255 8.99 6.80 -17.10
CA HIS A 255 7.69 7.19 -17.65
C HIS A 255 6.86 8.10 -16.72
N GLY A 256 7.44 8.54 -15.59
CA GLY A 256 6.68 9.33 -14.61
C GLY A 256 5.50 8.55 -14.00
N TYR A 257 4.57 9.26 -13.41
CA TYR A 257 3.33 8.68 -12.87
C TYR A 257 2.38 8.22 -13.99
N LYS A 258 1.75 7.08 -13.79
CA LYS A 258 0.69 6.55 -14.67
C LYS A 258 -0.51 6.15 -13.83
N ASP A 259 -1.69 6.65 -14.18
CA ASP A 259 -2.95 6.26 -13.53
C ASP A 259 -3.33 4.81 -13.80
N ASN A 260 -3.13 4.36 -15.04
CA ASN A 260 -3.37 2.99 -15.46
C ASN A 260 -2.04 2.30 -15.77
N ILE A 261 -1.71 1.31 -14.96
CA ILE A 261 -0.48 0.51 -15.10
C ILE A 261 -0.72 -0.83 -15.82
N ASP A 262 -1.96 -1.17 -16.17
CA ASP A 262 -2.33 -2.46 -16.77
C ASP A 262 -1.53 -2.75 -18.06
N ILE A 263 -1.39 -1.75 -18.93
CA ILE A 263 -0.65 -1.88 -20.20
C ILE A 263 0.84 -2.18 -19.93
N HIS A 264 1.42 -1.53 -18.94
CA HIS A 264 2.82 -1.74 -18.56
C HIS A 264 3.02 -3.09 -17.88
N LEU A 265 2.10 -3.50 -17.00
CA LEU A 265 2.11 -4.84 -16.42
C LEU A 265 1.96 -5.90 -17.51
N ALA A 266 1.03 -5.72 -18.46
CA ALA A 266 0.81 -6.65 -19.55
C ALA A 266 2.05 -6.83 -20.45
N SER A 267 2.81 -5.76 -20.72
CA SER A 267 4.01 -5.79 -21.57
C SER A 267 5.27 -6.26 -20.84
N ALA A 268 5.33 -6.18 -19.50
CA ALA A 268 6.49 -6.57 -18.73
C ALA A 268 6.81 -8.06 -18.86
N SER A 269 8.10 -8.39 -18.95
CA SER A 269 8.61 -9.77 -18.85
C SER A 269 8.82 -10.18 -17.40
N CYS A 270 9.19 -9.23 -16.53
CA CYS A 270 9.40 -9.46 -15.11
C CYS A 270 9.22 -8.14 -14.34
N ILE A 271 8.61 -8.23 -13.16
CA ILE A 271 8.49 -7.10 -12.23
C ILE A 271 9.65 -7.15 -11.25
N ILE A 272 10.30 -6.01 -11.02
CA ILE A 272 11.35 -5.86 -10.01
C ILE A 272 10.82 -4.94 -8.91
N HIS A 273 10.75 -5.44 -7.67
CA HIS A 273 10.27 -4.69 -6.51
C HIS A 273 11.27 -4.82 -5.33
N PRO A 274 12.40 -4.10 -5.36
CA PRO A 274 13.51 -4.28 -4.43
C PRO A 274 13.35 -3.44 -3.15
N SER A 275 12.12 -3.34 -2.63
CA SER A 275 11.78 -2.50 -1.48
C SER A 275 12.50 -2.95 -0.20
N TYR A 276 12.78 -2.00 0.70
CA TYR A 276 13.42 -2.30 1.99
C TYR A 276 12.42 -2.73 3.06
N ARG A 277 11.15 -2.43 2.88
CA ARG A 277 10.01 -2.88 3.68
C ARG A 277 8.70 -2.42 3.04
N GLU A 278 7.67 -3.24 3.19
CA GLU A 278 6.28 -2.92 2.82
C GLU A 278 5.33 -3.28 3.97
N GLY A 279 4.18 -2.61 4.01
CA GLY A 279 3.02 -3.17 4.70
C GLY A 279 2.45 -4.32 3.89
N LEU A 280 2.06 -4.02 2.65
CA LEU A 280 1.79 -4.97 1.57
C LEU A 280 2.06 -4.26 0.24
N SER A 281 2.77 -4.91 -0.67
CA SER A 281 3.01 -4.35 -1.99
C SER A 281 1.83 -4.61 -2.93
N THR A 282 0.96 -3.62 -3.13
CA THR A 282 -0.15 -3.72 -4.09
C THR A 282 0.32 -3.98 -5.51
N VAL A 283 1.43 -3.37 -5.91
CA VAL A 283 2.03 -3.58 -7.24
C VAL A 283 2.44 -5.04 -7.46
N MET A 284 2.95 -5.74 -6.44
CA MET A 284 3.29 -7.16 -6.56
C MET A 284 2.03 -8.03 -6.66
N VAL A 285 0.97 -7.70 -5.90
CA VAL A 285 -0.33 -8.39 -5.99
C VAL A 285 -0.94 -8.18 -7.38
N GLU A 286 -0.90 -6.95 -7.90
CA GLU A 286 -1.33 -6.64 -9.26
C GLU A 286 -0.48 -7.38 -10.31
N ALA A 287 0.84 -7.39 -10.17
CA ALA A 287 1.74 -8.11 -11.06
C ALA A 287 1.44 -9.62 -11.10
N ALA A 288 1.20 -10.23 -9.94
CA ALA A 288 0.80 -11.63 -9.84
C ALA A 288 -0.55 -11.90 -10.54
N SER A 289 -1.53 -10.99 -10.41
CA SER A 289 -2.82 -11.10 -11.11
C SER A 289 -2.67 -11.03 -12.64
N PHE A 290 -1.63 -10.35 -13.13
CA PHE A 290 -1.22 -10.30 -14.55
C PHE A 290 -0.30 -11.47 -14.94
N LYS A 291 -0.14 -12.48 -14.08
CA LYS A 291 0.74 -13.62 -14.32
C LYS A 291 2.17 -13.19 -14.71
N LYS A 292 2.74 -12.24 -13.98
CA LYS A 292 4.11 -11.76 -14.21
C LYS A 292 5.07 -12.36 -13.20
N PRO A 293 6.24 -12.85 -13.65
CA PRO A 293 7.35 -13.18 -12.76
C PRO A 293 7.73 -11.98 -11.91
N ILE A 294 8.12 -12.22 -10.65
CA ILE A 294 8.47 -11.15 -9.69
C ILE A 294 9.86 -11.44 -9.12
N ILE A 295 10.71 -10.40 -9.14
CA ILE A 295 11.95 -10.33 -8.35
C ILE A 295 11.70 -9.35 -7.22
N THR A 296 11.88 -9.77 -5.97
CA THR A 296 11.65 -8.93 -4.80
C THR A 296 12.63 -9.22 -3.67
N THR A 297 12.55 -8.47 -2.60
CA THR A 297 13.41 -8.60 -1.42
C THR A 297 12.79 -9.49 -0.35
N GLU A 298 13.65 -10.13 0.47
CA GLU A 298 13.29 -10.95 1.62
C GLU A 298 12.85 -10.07 2.82
N VAL A 299 11.79 -9.29 2.67
CA VAL A 299 11.31 -8.37 3.71
C VAL A 299 9.81 -8.53 3.94
N PRO A 300 9.29 -8.17 5.15
CA PRO A 300 7.85 -8.15 5.40
C PRO A 300 7.09 -7.35 4.35
N GLY A 301 5.90 -7.79 4.00
CA GLY A 301 5.07 -7.23 2.95
C GLY A 301 5.47 -7.67 1.52
N CYS A 302 6.71 -8.12 1.32
CA CYS A 302 7.15 -8.76 0.07
C CYS A 302 7.06 -10.29 0.18
N ILE A 303 7.57 -10.88 1.28
CA ILE A 303 7.50 -12.34 1.52
C ILE A 303 6.06 -12.81 1.78
N ASP A 304 5.15 -11.93 2.17
CA ASP A 304 3.73 -12.26 2.25
C ASP A 304 3.11 -12.59 0.88
N ILE A 305 3.74 -12.13 -0.20
CA ILE A 305 3.30 -12.38 -1.59
C ILE A 305 4.20 -13.42 -2.27
N ILE A 306 5.49 -13.39 -2.00
CA ILE A 306 6.52 -14.32 -2.49
C ILE A 306 7.16 -15.02 -1.29
N PRO A 307 6.52 -16.06 -0.73
CA PRO A 307 6.99 -16.70 0.51
C PRO A 307 8.37 -17.38 0.37
N ASP A 308 8.66 -17.90 -0.80
CA ASP A 308 9.92 -18.57 -1.12
C ASP A 308 10.24 -18.49 -2.63
N GLU A 309 11.39 -19.02 -3.02
CA GLU A 309 11.88 -18.99 -4.41
C GLU A 309 11.07 -19.84 -5.40
N SER A 310 10.10 -20.62 -4.96
CA SER A 310 9.17 -21.30 -5.84
C SER A 310 8.03 -20.42 -6.35
N TYR A 311 7.83 -19.25 -5.71
CA TYR A 311 6.84 -18.23 -6.10
C TYR A 311 7.45 -17.07 -6.88
N GLY A 312 8.74 -16.78 -6.70
CA GLY A 312 9.44 -15.67 -7.34
C GLY A 312 10.92 -15.77 -7.07
N ILE A 313 11.66 -14.71 -7.38
CA ILE A 313 13.10 -14.65 -7.10
C ILE A 313 13.33 -13.66 -5.97
N LEU A 314 14.01 -14.14 -4.92
CA LEU A 314 14.30 -13.35 -3.74
C LEU A 314 15.72 -12.75 -3.79
N CYS A 315 15.86 -11.53 -3.31
CA CYS A 315 17.15 -10.86 -3.15
C CYS A 315 17.24 -10.14 -1.79
N LYS A 316 18.45 -9.85 -1.35
CA LYS A 316 18.67 -9.09 -0.10
C LYS A 316 18.33 -7.61 -0.29
N PRO A 317 17.62 -6.98 0.66
CA PRO A 317 17.34 -5.56 0.60
C PRO A 317 18.62 -4.73 0.71
N ARG A 318 18.63 -3.53 0.14
CA ARG A 318 19.77 -2.58 0.13
C ARG A 318 21.05 -3.19 -0.46
N ASN A 319 20.89 -4.10 -1.43
CA ASN A 319 22.03 -4.84 -1.98
C ASN A 319 21.93 -4.98 -3.51
N THR A 320 22.53 -4.04 -4.22
CA THR A 320 22.57 -4.04 -5.68
C THR A 320 23.16 -5.33 -6.25
N SER A 321 24.21 -5.89 -5.63
CA SER A 321 24.85 -7.12 -6.12
C SER A 321 23.92 -8.33 -5.99
N SER A 322 23.09 -8.38 -4.94
CA SER A 322 22.06 -9.40 -4.77
C SER A 322 20.98 -9.27 -5.83
N LEU A 323 20.52 -8.05 -6.12
CA LEU A 323 19.53 -7.80 -7.18
C LEU A 323 20.07 -8.18 -8.56
N LYS A 324 21.32 -7.85 -8.86
CA LYS A 324 21.99 -8.25 -10.12
C LYS A 324 22.03 -9.76 -10.29
N ARG A 325 22.35 -10.51 -9.23
CA ARG A 325 22.31 -12.00 -9.26
C ARG A 325 20.89 -12.52 -9.50
N ALA A 326 19.88 -11.91 -8.87
CA ALA A 326 18.47 -12.29 -9.06
C ALA A 326 18.03 -12.04 -10.53
N ILE A 327 18.43 -10.93 -11.14
CA ILE A 327 18.16 -10.66 -12.56
C ILE A 327 18.86 -11.70 -13.46
N LYS A 328 20.14 -12.02 -13.22
CA LYS A 328 20.87 -13.06 -13.97
C LYS A 328 20.20 -14.43 -13.81
N LYS A 329 19.75 -14.78 -12.60
CA LYS A 329 18.97 -15.99 -12.33
C LYS A 329 17.69 -16.02 -13.17
N PHE A 330 16.90 -14.93 -13.20
CA PHE A 330 15.71 -14.83 -14.02
C PHE A 330 16.00 -15.06 -15.52
N LEU A 331 17.05 -14.44 -16.03
CA LEU A 331 17.45 -14.55 -17.45
C LEU A 331 17.88 -15.99 -17.82
N SER A 332 18.41 -16.77 -16.87
CA SER A 332 18.83 -18.18 -17.09
C SER A 332 17.69 -19.19 -17.00
N LEU A 333 16.52 -18.80 -16.46
CA LEU A 333 15.34 -19.69 -16.37
C LEU A 333 14.76 -19.98 -17.76
N ASN A 334 14.42 -21.23 -18.02
CA ASN A 334 13.63 -21.60 -19.20
C ASN A 334 12.15 -21.23 -19.04
N ASP A 335 11.39 -21.27 -20.13
CA ASP A 335 9.97 -20.87 -20.14
C ASP A 335 9.13 -21.70 -19.18
N LYS A 336 9.34 -23.02 -19.10
CA LYS A 336 8.62 -23.91 -18.19
C LYS A 336 8.86 -23.56 -16.71
N GLN A 337 10.09 -23.19 -16.34
CA GLN A 337 10.41 -22.75 -14.99
C GLN A 337 9.70 -21.44 -14.65
N LYS A 338 9.71 -20.47 -15.58
CA LYS A 338 8.99 -19.20 -15.42
C LYS A 338 7.48 -19.41 -15.30
N GLU A 339 6.90 -20.28 -16.15
CA GLU A 339 5.47 -20.59 -16.11
C GLU A 339 5.05 -21.24 -14.79
N ASN A 340 5.78 -22.23 -14.31
CA ASN A 340 5.50 -22.89 -13.04
C ASN A 340 5.53 -21.91 -11.86
N MET A 341 6.54 -21.05 -11.80
CA MET A 341 6.66 -20.00 -10.77
C MET A 341 5.46 -19.04 -10.81
N VAL A 342 5.11 -18.57 -12.00
CA VAL A 342 4.01 -17.62 -12.20
C VAL A 342 2.66 -18.22 -11.84
N GLU A 343 2.36 -19.45 -12.28
CA GLU A 343 1.09 -20.11 -11.94
C GLU A 343 0.98 -20.36 -10.43
N LYS A 344 2.06 -20.75 -9.78
CA LYS A 344 2.07 -20.91 -8.32
C LYS A 344 1.76 -19.62 -7.61
N THR A 345 2.39 -18.51 -8.02
CA THR A 345 2.18 -17.18 -7.45
C THR A 345 0.78 -16.66 -7.73
N TYR A 346 0.30 -16.81 -8.95
CA TYR A 346 -1.06 -16.42 -9.34
C TYR A 346 -2.12 -17.11 -8.46
N ASN A 347 -2.01 -18.45 -8.31
CA ASN A 347 -2.96 -19.22 -7.50
C ASN A 347 -2.89 -18.84 -6.01
N TYR A 348 -1.68 -18.63 -5.49
CA TYR A 348 -1.50 -18.17 -4.12
C TYR A 348 -2.14 -16.80 -3.89
N VAL A 349 -1.86 -15.84 -4.80
CA VAL A 349 -2.42 -14.47 -4.70
C VAL A 349 -3.94 -14.48 -4.88
N LYS A 350 -4.47 -15.30 -5.80
CA LYS A 350 -5.92 -15.47 -5.98
C LYS A 350 -6.61 -16.01 -4.72
N ASN A 351 -5.95 -16.93 -4.02
CA ASN A 351 -6.51 -17.49 -2.80
C ASN A 351 -6.45 -16.57 -1.59
N ASN A 352 -5.46 -15.67 -1.51
CA ASN A 352 -5.21 -14.87 -0.31
C ASN A 352 -5.47 -13.38 -0.47
N PHE A 353 -5.45 -12.83 -1.70
CA PHE A 353 -5.49 -11.40 -1.96
C PHE A 353 -6.63 -10.99 -2.92
N ASP A 354 -7.61 -11.89 -3.13
CA ASP A 354 -8.79 -11.57 -3.94
C ASP A 354 -9.60 -10.45 -3.26
N ARG A 355 -10.00 -9.47 -4.05
CA ARG A 355 -10.75 -8.31 -3.56
C ARG A 355 -12.09 -8.69 -2.91
N GLU A 356 -12.80 -9.66 -3.46
CA GLU A 356 -14.08 -10.11 -2.89
C GLU A 356 -13.90 -10.64 -1.46
N LYS A 357 -12.82 -11.38 -1.20
CA LYS A 357 -12.50 -11.85 0.16
C LYS A 357 -12.21 -10.68 1.12
N ILE A 358 -11.54 -9.64 0.63
CA ILE A 358 -11.30 -8.44 1.43
C ILE A 358 -12.61 -7.70 1.71
N LEU A 359 -13.49 -7.58 0.72
CA LEU A 359 -14.80 -6.95 0.90
C LEU A 359 -15.67 -7.69 1.90
N THR A 360 -15.62 -9.03 1.93
CA THR A 360 -16.33 -9.85 2.94
C THR A 360 -15.88 -9.52 4.37
N LEU A 361 -14.59 -9.22 4.59
CA LEU A 361 -14.11 -8.79 5.92
C LEU A 361 -14.68 -7.42 6.33
N TYR A 362 -14.85 -6.49 5.38
CA TYR A 362 -15.53 -5.23 5.68
C TYR A 362 -17.04 -5.45 5.91
N GLU A 363 -17.66 -6.34 5.15
CA GLU A 363 -19.08 -6.67 5.29
C GLU A 363 -19.37 -7.26 6.67
N SER A 364 -18.52 -8.15 7.20
CA SER A 364 -18.70 -8.74 8.53
C SER A 364 -18.73 -7.70 9.66
N THR A 365 -18.11 -6.53 9.46
CA THR A 365 -18.16 -5.45 10.47
C THR A 365 -19.53 -4.78 10.59
N LEU A 366 -20.41 -5.01 9.63
CA LEU A 366 -21.79 -4.46 9.67
C LEU A 366 -22.62 -5.06 10.83
N GLU A 367 -22.19 -6.19 11.39
CA GLU A 367 -22.79 -6.77 12.61
C GLU A 367 -22.59 -5.88 13.85
N TYR A 368 -21.63 -4.94 13.80
CA TYR A 368 -21.40 -3.97 14.89
C TYR A 368 -22.35 -2.76 14.84
N ILE A 369 -23.17 -2.62 13.79
CA ILE A 369 -23.99 -1.41 13.57
C ILE A 369 -25.49 -1.63 13.89
#